data_978e6a12336b1769e3d4dd7d8eae9c42
#
_entry.id   978e6a12336b1769e3d4dd7d8eae9c42
#
_cell.length_a   1.000
_cell.length_b   1.000
_cell.length_c   1.000
_cell.angle_alpha   90.00
_cell.angle_beta   90.00
_cell.angle_gamma   90.00
#
_symmetry.space_group_name_H-M   'P 1'
#
loop_
_entity.id
_entity.type
_entity.pdbx_description
1 polymer ?
#
loop_
_entity_poly.entity_id
_entity_poly.type
_entity_poly.pdbx_seq_one_letter_code
_entity_poly.pdbx_strand_id
1 'polypeptide(L)'
;MNEKIENLLKEERKFPPSKELKENANATSSWYEDADKNRLEFWQKQALTRISWYKEPTEVLDDSNPPFFKWFKDGELNLSYNCLDRHLETDSDRVAFYWEGEPGDTQEITYQDLYERVCKLSNALKQLGVQKGDRVAIYLGMTPEIVVSMLACARIGAVHSVVFGGFSSEALADRINDAKAKTCLLYTSPSPRD
;
A
#
# COMPACT_ATOMS: atom_id res chain seq x y z
N MET A 1 -43.58 14.62 -16.92
CA MET A 1 -42.72 14.43 -15.73
C MET A 1 -41.81 13.20 -15.81
N ASN A 2 -42.10 12.24 -16.71
CA ASN A 2 -41.34 11.00 -16.86
C ASN A 2 -40.04 11.11 -17.71
N GLU A 3 -40.01 11.98 -18.73
CA GLU A 3 -38.80 12.12 -19.58
C GLU A 3 -37.54 12.58 -18.87
N LYS A 4 -37.64 13.39 -17.81
CA LYS A 4 -36.47 13.83 -17.03
C LYS A 4 -35.90 12.72 -16.17
N ILE A 5 -36.70 11.76 -15.74
CA ILE A 5 -36.25 10.62 -14.91
C ILE A 5 -35.63 9.54 -15.80
N GLU A 6 -36.20 9.30 -16.98
CA GLU A 6 -35.61 8.34 -17.94
C GLU A 6 -34.26 8.81 -18.49
N ASN A 7 -34.05 10.13 -18.66
CA ASN A 7 -32.77 10.69 -19.05
C ASN A 7 -31.67 10.54 -17.96
N LEU A 8 -32.04 10.44 -16.68
CA LEU A 8 -31.09 10.17 -15.59
C LEU A 8 -30.62 8.71 -15.56
N LEU A 9 -31.36 7.79 -16.16
CA LEU A 9 -31.01 6.36 -16.23
C LEU A 9 -30.16 6.01 -17.46
N LYS A 10 -30.09 6.91 -18.45
CA LYS A 10 -29.28 6.73 -19.66
C LYS A 10 -28.20 7.80 -19.73
N GLU A 11 -27.11 7.58 -18.99
CA GLU A 11 -25.96 8.49 -19.03
C GLU A 11 -25.10 8.19 -20.27
N GLU A 12 -25.15 9.05 -21.26
CA GLU A 12 -24.37 8.95 -22.51
C GLU A 12 -23.21 9.97 -22.58
N ARG A 13 -23.12 10.85 -21.59
CA ARG A 13 -22.05 11.85 -21.55
C ARG A 13 -20.68 11.19 -21.41
N LYS A 14 -19.73 11.67 -22.20
CA LYS A 14 -18.33 11.24 -22.12
C LYS A 14 -17.47 12.43 -21.68
N PHE A 15 -16.59 12.18 -20.75
CA PHE A 15 -15.65 13.17 -20.21
C PHE A 15 -14.21 12.77 -20.61
N PRO A 16 -13.80 13.00 -21.86
CA PRO A 16 -12.47 12.63 -22.31
C PRO A 16 -11.43 13.50 -21.58
N PRO A 17 -10.26 12.93 -21.24
CA PRO A 17 -9.16 13.71 -20.69
C PRO A 17 -8.69 14.79 -21.69
N SER A 18 -8.14 15.87 -21.18
CA SER A 18 -7.54 16.92 -22.02
C SER A 18 -6.40 16.36 -22.90
N LYS A 19 -6.09 17.08 -23.98
CA LYS A 19 -4.97 16.70 -24.87
C LYS A 19 -3.65 16.64 -24.10
N GLU A 20 -3.38 17.64 -23.28
CA GLU A 20 -2.19 17.73 -22.43
C GLU A 20 -2.07 16.53 -21.48
N LEU A 21 -3.17 16.16 -20.81
CA LEU A 21 -3.18 15.00 -19.92
C LEU A 21 -2.88 13.69 -20.67
N LYS A 22 -3.41 13.53 -21.89
CA LYS A 22 -3.14 12.35 -22.72
C LYS A 22 -1.68 12.27 -23.15
N GLU A 23 -1.09 13.40 -23.55
CA GLU A 23 0.30 13.47 -24.03
C GLU A 23 1.30 13.22 -22.89
N ASN A 24 0.97 13.65 -21.66
CA ASN A 24 1.81 13.48 -20.47
C ASN A 24 1.50 12.19 -19.68
N ALA A 25 0.57 11.37 -20.12
CA ALA A 25 0.21 10.14 -19.41
C ALA A 25 1.33 9.10 -19.49
N ASN A 26 1.67 8.49 -18.35
CA ASN A 26 2.67 7.42 -18.27
C ASN A 26 2.23 6.13 -18.95
N ALA A 27 0.91 5.87 -18.99
CA ALA A 27 0.32 4.73 -19.67
C ALA A 27 -0.53 5.22 -20.84
N THR A 28 -0.25 4.74 -22.02
CA THR A 28 -0.97 5.04 -23.26
C THR A 28 -1.86 3.89 -23.69
N SER A 29 -2.68 4.06 -24.73
CA SER A 29 -3.51 2.98 -25.27
C SER A 29 -2.71 1.73 -25.66
N SER A 30 -1.47 1.91 -26.10
CA SER A 30 -0.59 0.78 -26.45
C SER A 30 -0.34 -0.18 -25.29
N TRP A 31 -0.35 0.29 -24.05
CA TRP A 31 -0.21 -0.57 -22.87
C TRP A 31 -1.38 -1.55 -22.74
N TYR A 32 -2.59 -1.06 -22.98
CA TYR A 32 -3.79 -1.90 -22.99
C TYR A 32 -3.76 -2.90 -24.13
N GLU A 33 -3.40 -2.46 -25.33
CA GLU A 33 -3.26 -3.32 -26.51
C GLU A 33 -2.23 -4.43 -26.30
N ASP A 34 -1.09 -4.11 -25.67
CA ASP A 34 -0.05 -5.09 -25.37
C ASP A 34 -0.50 -6.08 -24.30
N ALA A 35 -1.21 -5.61 -23.27
CA ALA A 35 -1.78 -6.48 -22.25
C ALA A 35 -2.88 -7.40 -22.82
N ASP A 36 -3.70 -6.92 -23.76
CA ASP A 36 -4.75 -7.71 -24.41
C ASP A 36 -4.16 -8.79 -25.34
N LYS A 37 -3.04 -8.51 -26.02
CA LYS A 37 -2.34 -9.48 -26.87
C LYS A 37 -1.79 -10.66 -26.06
N ASN A 38 -1.10 -10.38 -24.97
CA ASN A 38 -0.53 -11.39 -24.09
C ASN A 38 -0.40 -10.88 -22.66
N ARG A 39 -1.45 -11.10 -21.85
CA ARG A 39 -1.53 -10.62 -20.47
C ARG A 39 -0.38 -11.14 -19.59
N LEU A 40 0.00 -12.40 -19.72
CA LEU A 40 1.04 -12.97 -18.87
C LEU A 40 2.42 -12.40 -19.19
N GLU A 41 2.77 -12.29 -20.45
CA GLU A 41 4.02 -11.70 -20.89
C GLU A 41 4.10 -10.22 -20.51
N PHE A 42 2.99 -9.48 -20.67
CA PHE A 42 2.92 -8.09 -20.25
C PHE A 42 3.24 -7.93 -18.77
N TRP A 43 2.57 -8.69 -17.87
CA TRP A 43 2.80 -8.60 -16.44
C TRP A 43 4.17 -9.13 -16.02
N GLN A 44 4.69 -10.15 -16.69
CA GLN A 44 6.06 -10.62 -16.48
C GLN A 44 7.07 -9.51 -16.75
N LYS A 45 6.95 -8.85 -17.89
CA LYS A 45 7.82 -7.73 -18.26
C LYS A 45 7.72 -6.59 -17.23
N GLN A 46 6.50 -6.20 -16.80
CA GLN A 46 6.33 -5.17 -15.79
C GLN A 46 6.99 -5.56 -14.46
N ALA A 47 6.80 -6.79 -14.01
CA ALA A 47 7.37 -7.28 -12.76
C ALA A 47 8.90 -7.33 -12.79
N LEU A 48 9.49 -7.83 -13.86
CA LEU A 48 10.96 -7.94 -13.98
C LEU A 48 11.65 -6.60 -14.17
N THR A 49 10.99 -5.63 -14.81
CA THR A 49 11.61 -4.31 -15.07
C THR A 49 11.39 -3.29 -13.96
N ARG A 50 10.34 -3.44 -13.15
CA ARG A 50 9.92 -2.43 -12.18
C ARG A 50 10.14 -2.83 -10.72
N ILE A 51 10.33 -4.10 -10.44
CA ILE A 51 10.49 -4.63 -9.09
C ILE A 51 11.92 -5.15 -8.91
N SER A 52 12.53 -4.84 -7.77
CA SER A 52 13.79 -5.45 -7.36
C SER A 52 13.49 -6.75 -6.61
N TRP A 53 13.93 -7.85 -7.18
CA TRP A 53 13.72 -9.19 -6.65
C TRP A 53 14.97 -9.66 -5.91
N TYR A 54 14.82 -10.37 -4.79
CA TYR A 54 15.88 -11.20 -4.21
C TYR A 54 16.05 -12.50 -4.97
N LYS A 55 14.89 -13.05 -5.45
CA LYS A 55 14.83 -14.17 -6.36
C LYS A 55 13.77 -13.87 -7.41
N GLU A 56 14.17 -13.79 -8.67
CA GLU A 56 13.23 -13.57 -9.78
C GLU A 56 12.25 -14.74 -9.92
N PRO A 57 10.97 -14.46 -10.18
CA PRO A 57 9.98 -15.51 -10.40
C PRO A 57 10.22 -16.23 -11.74
N THR A 58 10.02 -17.54 -11.75
CA THR A 58 10.03 -18.35 -12.98
C THR A 58 8.63 -18.61 -13.51
N GLU A 59 7.61 -18.53 -12.66
CA GLU A 59 6.22 -18.70 -13.01
C GLU A 59 5.43 -17.40 -12.80
N VAL A 60 4.73 -16.96 -13.85
CA VAL A 60 3.97 -15.71 -13.81
C VAL A 60 2.65 -15.89 -13.07
N LEU A 61 1.91 -16.95 -13.38
CA LEU A 61 0.60 -17.23 -12.81
C LEU A 61 0.42 -18.73 -12.61
N ASP A 62 0.14 -19.12 -11.38
CA ASP A 62 -0.38 -20.43 -11.04
C ASP A 62 -1.91 -20.37 -10.92
N ASP A 63 -2.61 -20.93 -11.88
CA ASP A 63 -4.07 -21.03 -11.94
C ASP A 63 -4.59 -22.46 -11.72
N SER A 64 -3.75 -23.33 -11.16
CA SER A 64 -4.06 -24.74 -10.94
C SER A 64 -5.18 -25.00 -9.92
N ASN A 65 -5.51 -24.01 -9.07
CA ASN A 65 -6.54 -24.14 -8.02
C ASN A 65 -7.52 -22.96 -8.00
N PRO A 66 -8.37 -22.77 -9.02
CA PRO A 66 -9.37 -21.71 -9.03
C PRO A 66 -10.34 -21.81 -7.84
N PRO A 67 -10.78 -20.70 -7.24
CA PRO A 67 -10.50 -19.30 -7.60
C PRO A 67 -9.24 -18.72 -6.94
N PHE A 68 -8.38 -19.54 -6.35
CA PHE A 68 -7.20 -19.10 -5.60
C PHE A 68 -5.97 -19.02 -6.51
N PHE A 69 -5.89 -17.93 -7.26
CA PHE A 69 -4.78 -17.66 -8.17
C PHE A 69 -3.56 -17.13 -7.44
N LYS A 70 -2.36 -17.53 -7.88
CA LYS A 70 -1.09 -17.04 -7.31
C LYS A 70 -0.21 -16.45 -8.40
N TRP A 71 0.07 -15.17 -8.29
CA TRP A 71 0.99 -14.47 -9.18
C TRP A 71 2.40 -14.52 -8.62
N PHE A 72 3.39 -14.83 -9.48
CA PHE A 72 4.81 -14.80 -9.14
C PHE A 72 5.15 -15.56 -7.85
N LYS A 73 4.54 -16.73 -7.64
CA LYS A 73 4.55 -17.46 -6.35
C LYS A 73 5.93 -17.90 -5.88
N ASP A 74 6.88 -18.11 -6.79
CA ASP A 74 8.25 -18.55 -6.52
C ASP A 74 9.27 -17.40 -6.47
N GLY A 75 8.81 -16.15 -6.69
CA GLY A 75 9.60 -14.95 -6.53
C GLY A 75 9.75 -14.53 -5.06
N GLU A 76 10.89 -13.91 -4.73
CA GLU A 76 11.15 -13.40 -3.39
C GLU A 76 11.53 -11.90 -3.46
N LEU A 77 10.85 -11.09 -2.67
CA LEU A 77 11.09 -9.66 -2.57
C LEU A 77 10.79 -9.13 -1.17
N ASN A 78 11.24 -7.93 -0.87
CA ASN A 78 10.76 -7.16 0.26
C ASN A 78 10.04 -5.91 -0.25
N LEU A 79 8.79 -5.70 0.19
CA LEU A 79 7.99 -4.56 -0.24
C LEU A 79 8.60 -3.23 0.24
N SER A 80 9.04 -3.17 1.51
CA SER A 80 9.64 -1.96 2.06
C SER A 80 10.93 -1.58 1.33
N TYR A 81 11.76 -2.56 0.96
CA TYR A 81 12.94 -2.32 0.13
C TYR A 81 12.57 -1.68 -1.21
N ASN A 82 11.56 -2.22 -1.87
CA ASN A 82 11.09 -1.70 -3.15
C ASN A 82 10.48 -0.30 -3.05
N CYS A 83 9.86 0.03 -1.92
CA CYS A 83 9.26 1.35 -1.71
C CYS A 83 10.28 2.41 -1.24
N LEU A 84 11.34 2.03 -0.55
CA LEU A 84 12.26 2.95 0.12
C LEU A 84 13.70 2.77 -0.28
N ASP A 85 14.33 1.66 0.14
CA ASP A 85 15.78 1.49 0.13
C ASP A 85 16.38 1.67 -1.26
N ARG A 86 15.74 1.09 -2.28
CA ARG A 86 16.21 1.18 -3.67
C ARG A 86 16.24 2.60 -4.24
N HIS A 87 15.57 3.56 -3.60
CA HIS A 87 15.51 4.94 -4.05
C HIS A 87 16.50 5.85 -3.32
N LEU A 88 17.16 5.39 -2.25
CA LEU A 88 18.01 6.23 -1.43
C LEU A 88 19.29 6.71 -2.13
N GLU A 89 19.82 5.92 -3.07
CA GLU A 89 21.04 6.32 -3.79
C GLU A 89 20.83 7.51 -4.71
N THR A 90 19.63 7.68 -5.28
CA THR A 90 19.34 8.70 -6.28
C THR A 90 18.36 9.76 -5.82
N ASP A 91 17.48 9.43 -4.89
CA ASP A 91 16.31 10.23 -4.52
C ASP A 91 16.16 10.42 -3.01
N SER A 92 17.23 10.34 -2.21
CA SER A 92 17.17 10.42 -0.74
C SER A 92 16.44 11.67 -0.24
N ASP A 93 16.74 12.82 -0.84
CA ASP A 93 16.19 14.13 -0.47
C ASP A 93 14.84 14.44 -1.15
N ARG A 94 14.40 13.59 -2.06
CA ARG A 94 13.11 13.75 -2.70
C ARG A 94 11.98 13.50 -1.72
N VAL A 95 10.94 14.32 -1.78
CA VAL A 95 9.73 14.14 -0.98
C VAL A 95 9.03 12.83 -1.40
N ALA A 96 8.90 11.91 -0.45
CA ALA A 96 8.17 10.65 -0.64
C ALA A 96 6.66 10.91 -0.59
N PHE A 97 6.22 11.75 0.36
CA PHE A 97 4.83 12.22 0.41
C PHE A 97 4.70 13.51 1.22
N TYR A 98 3.67 14.28 0.89
CA TYR A 98 3.19 15.41 1.65
C TYR A 98 2.09 14.96 2.59
N TRP A 99 2.11 15.48 3.81
CA TRP A 99 1.03 15.25 4.77
C TRP A 99 0.43 16.59 5.18
N GLU A 100 -0.89 16.61 5.28
CA GLU A 100 -1.66 17.74 5.77
C GLU A 100 -2.65 17.26 6.83
N GLY A 101 -2.57 17.84 8.02
CA GLY A 101 -3.45 17.56 9.15
C GLY A 101 -4.73 18.38 9.11
N GLU A 102 -5.75 17.93 9.84
CA GLU A 102 -7.05 18.62 9.95
C GLU A 102 -6.93 20.08 10.39
N PRO A 103 -6.05 20.46 11.34
CA PRO A 103 -5.83 21.85 11.72
C PRO A 103 -5.05 22.69 10.70
N GLY A 104 -4.58 22.10 9.60
CA GLY A 104 -3.77 22.75 8.58
C GLY A 104 -2.25 22.61 8.79
N ASP A 105 -1.81 21.76 9.72
CA ASP A 105 -0.40 21.40 9.86
C ASP A 105 0.05 20.63 8.62
N THR A 106 1.26 20.93 8.13
CA THR A 106 1.83 20.26 6.96
C THR A 106 3.21 19.67 7.26
N GLN A 107 3.53 18.55 6.64
CA GLN A 107 4.87 17.96 6.67
C GLN A 107 5.27 17.46 5.28
N GLU A 108 6.51 17.76 4.91
CA GLU A 108 7.19 17.12 3.78
C GLU A 108 8.07 16.01 4.34
N ILE A 109 7.85 14.78 3.89
CA ILE A 109 8.61 13.62 4.36
C ILE A 109 9.41 13.08 3.20
N THR A 110 10.74 13.18 3.32
CA THR A 110 11.67 12.68 2.29
C THR A 110 11.79 11.15 2.35
N TYR A 111 12.37 10.55 1.29
CA TYR A 111 12.68 9.12 1.31
C TYR A 111 13.64 8.78 2.45
N GLN A 112 14.63 9.63 2.73
CA GLN A 112 15.57 9.44 3.82
C GLN A 112 14.87 9.48 5.18
N ASP A 113 14.04 10.49 5.44
CA ASP A 113 13.29 10.61 6.71
C ASP A 113 12.38 9.40 6.93
N LEU A 114 11.65 8.99 5.88
CA LEU A 114 10.76 7.85 5.93
C LEU A 114 11.52 6.55 6.22
N TYR A 115 12.65 6.34 5.54
CA TYR A 115 13.53 5.19 5.76
C TYR A 115 14.01 5.10 7.21
N GLU A 116 14.49 6.21 7.78
CA GLU A 116 14.95 6.23 9.16
C GLU A 116 13.84 5.91 10.16
N ARG A 117 12.67 6.52 9.98
CA ARG A 117 11.49 6.24 10.83
C ARG A 117 11.06 4.77 10.72
N VAL A 118 11.02 4.23 9.51
CA VAL A 118 10.68 2.82 9.27
C VAL A 118 11.70 1.88 9.91
N CYS A 119 13.00 2.16 9.80
CA CYS A 119 14.04 1.35 10.45
C CYS A 119 13.92 1.37 11.98
N LYS A 120 13.68 2.54 12.58
CA LYS A 120 13.50 2.68 14.02
C LYS A 120 12.31 1.86 14.52
N LEU A 121 11.16 1.99 13.86
CA LEU A 121 9.96 1.23 14.25
C LEU A 121 10.11 -0.27 13.99
N SER A 122 10.75 -0.67 12.90
CA SER A 122 11.06 -2.08 12.61
C SER A 122 11.89 -2.72 13.71
N ASN A 123 12.91 -2.00 14.22
CA ASN A 123 13.72 -2.47 15.34
C ASN A 123 12.93 -2.55 16.64
N ALA A 124 12.06 -1.58 16.92
CA ALA A 124 11.18 -1.63 18.08
C ALA A 124 10.23 -2.82 18.03
N LEU A 125 9.58 -3.08 16.87
CA LEU A 125 8.71 -4.25 16.69
C LEU A 125 9.47 -5.57 16.92
N LYS A 126 10.70 -5.68 16.42
CA LYS A 126 11.55 -6.86 16.67
C LYS A 126 11.89 -7.02 18.15
N GLN A 127 12.18 -5.94 18.87
CA GLN A 127 12.43 -5.97 20.32
C GLN A 127 11.18 -6.41 21.11
N LEU A 128 9.98 -6.05 20.63
CA LEU A 128 8.71 -6.53 21.17
C LEU A 128 8.39 -7.99 20.78
N GLY A 129 9.29 -8.66 20.07
CA GLY A 129 9.19 -10.06 19.70
C GLY A 129 8.33 -10.33 18.46
N VAL A 130 8.02 -9.31 17.64
CA VAL A 130 7.32 -9.49 16.35
C VAL A 130 8.26 -10.17 15.35
N GLN A 131 7.79 -11.24 14.73
CA GLN A 131 8.54 -12.05 13.78
C GLN A 131 7.86 -12.07 12.40
N LYS A 132 8.57 -12.56 11.38
CA LYS A 132 7.99 -12.80 10.05
C LYS A 132 6.75 -13.67 10.15
N GLY A 133 5.67 -13.23 9.51
CA GLY A 133 4.37 -13.91 9.53
C GLY A 133 3.46 -13.57 10.71
N ASP A 134 3.95 -12.88 11.76
CA ASP A 134 3.08 -12.34 12.81
C ASP A 134 2.17 -11.24 12.24
N ARG A 135 0.99 -11.08 12.85
CA ARG A 135 0.04 -10.01 12.51
C ARG A 135 0.16 -8.87 13.50
N VAL A 136 0.20 -7.66 12.96
CA VAL A 136 0.22 -6.39 13.70
C VAL A 136 -1.02 -5.60 13.32
N ALA A 137 -1.89 -5.34 14.27
CA ALA A 137 -3.01 -4.41 14.05
C ALA A 137 -2.49 -2.96 14.08
N ILE A 138 -2.99 -2.13 13.18
CA ILE A 138 -2.66 -0.71 13.15
C ILE A 138 -3.96 0.07 13.27
N TYR A 139 -4.16 0.75 14.40
CA TYR A 139 -5.31 1.57 14.70
C TYR A 139 -4.86 3.00 14.95
N LEU A 140 -4.57 3.70 13.86
CA LEU A 140 -4.05 5.07 13.84
C LEU A 140 -4.93 5.94 12.95
N GLY A 141 -4.91 7.25 13.20
CA GLY A 141 -5.47 8.25 12.28
C GLY A 141 -4.65 8.36 10.99
N MET A 142 -5.09 9.23 10.08
CA MET A 142 -4.39 9.51 8.81
C MET A 142 -3.18 10.43 9.06
N THR A 143 -2.17 9.91 9.72
CA THR A 143 -0.93 10.59 10.06
C THR A 143 0.28 9.90 9.43
N PRO A 144 1.46 10.53 9.38
CA PRO A 144 2.67 9.91 8.84
C PRO A 144 3.01 8.56 9.48
N GLU A 145 2.67 8.38 10.75
CA GLU A 145 2.95 7.16 11.51
C GLU A 145 2.24 5.93 10.96
N ILE A 146 1.08 6.07 10.28
CA ILE A 146 0.41 4.93 9.68
C ILE A 146 1.23 4.37 8.51
N VAL A 147 1.81 5.24 7.68
CA VAL A 147 2.68 4.85 6.56
C VAL A 147 3.95 4.19 7.09
N VAL A 148 4.59 4.79 8.10
CA VAL A 148 5.76 4.23 8.77
C VAL A 148 5.45 2.84 9.33
N SER A 149 4.28 2.66 9.97
CA SER A 149 3.88 1.40 10.59
C SER A 149 3.67 0.29 9.55
N MET A 150 3.01 0.59 8.43
CA MET A 150 2.79 -0.37 7.34
C MET A 150 4.13 -0.83 6.74
N LEU A 151 5.02 0.12 6.44
CA LEU A 151 6.33 -0.19 5.85
C LEU A 151 7.26 -0.89 6.84
N ALA A 152 7.19 -0.57 8.12
CA ALA A 152 7.96 -1.26 9.16
C ALA A 152 7.56 -2.74 9.30
N CYS A 153 6.25 -3.02 9.28
CA CYS A 153 5.77 -4.40 9.26
C CYS A 153 6.24 -5.14 8.00
N ALA A 154 6.07 -4.52 6.82
CA ALA A 154 6.53 -5.11 5.57
C ALA A 154 8.03 -5.39 5.56
N ARG A 155 8.84 -4.48 6.16
CA ARG A 155 10.30 -4.62 6.25
C ARG A 155 10.75 -5.87 6.99
N ILE A 156 10.08 -6.21 8.09
CA ILE A 156 10.39 -7.40 8.89
C ILE A 156 9.61 -8.64 8.46
N GLY A 157 8.79 -8.55 7.41
CA GLY A 157 7.96 -9.64 6.93
C GLY A 157 6.75 -9.95 7.81
N ALA A 158 6.34 -9.03 8.68
CA ALA A 158 5.10 -9.13 9.43
C ALA A 158 3.90 -8.69 8.57
N VAL A 159 2.74 -9.27 8.83
CA VAL A 159 1.48 -8.90 8.19
C VAL A 159 0.83 -7.77 8.97
N HIS A 160 0.49 -6.66 8.33
CA HIS A 160 -0.25 -5.61 8.99
C HIS A 160 -1.75 -5.66 8.65
N SER A 161 -2.58 -5.35 9.65
CA SER A 161 -4.02 -5.18 9.51
C SER A 161 -4.38 -3.76 9.93
N VAL A 162 -4.66 -2.91 8.94
CA VAL A 162 -5.03 -1.51 9.19
C VAL A 162 -6.52 -1.44 9.51
N VAL A 163 -6.84 -0.85 10.66
CA VAL A 163 -8.20 -0.63 11.14
C VAL A 163 -8.49 0.85 11.10
N PHE A 164 -9.62 1.22 10.49
CA PHE A 164 -10.03 2.61 10.41
C PHE A 164 -10.23 3.22 11.80
N GLY A 165 -9.60 4.38 12.06
CA GLY A 165 -9.58 5.03 13.37
C GLY A 165 -10.95 5.48 13.92
N GLY A 166 -11.99 5.48 13.08
CA GLY A 166 -13.37 5.79 13.47
C GLY A 166 -14.17 4.58 13.97
N PHE A 167 -13.60 3.37 13.98
CA PHE A 167 -14.28 2.20 14.51
C PHE A 167 -14.31 2.20 16.04
N SER A 168 -15.35 1.55 16.60
CA SER A 168 -15.49 1.36 18.06
C SER A 168 -14.40 0.42 18.60
N SER A 169 -14.17 0.48 19.90
CA SER A 169 -13.26 -0.43 20.60
C SER A 169 -13.65 -1.90 20.43
N GLU A 170 -14.95 -2.20 20.38
CA GLU A 170 -15.49 -3.54 20.14
C GLU A 170 -15.11 -4.04 18.72
N ALA A 171 -15.35 -3.21 17.71
CA ALA A 171 -14.97 -3.54 16.34
C ALA A 171 -13.45 -3.70 16.15
N LEU A 172 -12.64 -2.97 16.91
CA LEU A 172 -11.18 -3.14 16.95
C LEU A 172 -10.81 -4.49 17.60
N ALA A 173 -11.42 -4.82 18.75
CA ALA A 173 -11.18 -6.08 19.45
C ALA A 173 -11.51 -7.29 18.58
N ASP A 174 -12.64 -7.27 17.88
CA ASP A 174 -13.05 -8.33 16.96
C ASP A 174 -11.99 -8.56 15.85
N ARG A 175 -11.46 -7.50 15.26
CA ARG A 175 -10.42 -7.59 14.22
C ARG A 175 -9.10 -8.12 14.76
N ILE A 176 -8.70 -7.69 15.96
CA ILE A 176 -7.51 -8.20 16.65
C ILE A 176 -7.64 -9.70 16.90
N ASN A 177 -8.80 -10.14 17.39
CA ASN A 177 -9.07 -11.53 17.69
C ASN A 177 -9.14 -12.40 16.43
N ASP A 178 -9.85 -11.94 15.39
CA ASP A 178 -9.96 -12.63 14.10
C ASP A 178 -8.59 -12.82 13.44
N ALA A 179 -7.82 -11.74 13.35
CA ALA A 179 -6.47 -11.78 12.79
C ALA A 179 -5.47 -12.49 13.71
N LYS A 180 -5.82 -12.76 14.96
CA LYS A 180 -4.89 -13.22 16.02
C LYS A 180 -3.65 -12.32 16.06
N ALA A 181 -3.87 -11.01 16.07
CA ALA A 181 -2.80 -10.04 16.05
C ALA A 181 -2.00 -10.09 17.35
N LYS A 182 -0.66 -10.15 17.21
CA LYS A 182 0.26 -10.24 18.34
C LYS A 182 0.50 -8.89 19.01
N THR A 183 0.38 -7.82 18.24
CA THR A 183 0.67 -6.44 18.64
C THR A 183 -0.35 -5.53 17.98
N CYS A 184 -0.74 -4.46 18.69
CA CYS A 184 -1.55 -3.38 18.15
C CYS A 184 -0.80 -2.05 18.29
N LEU A 185 -0.60 -1.35 17.20
CA LEU A 185 -0.11 0.04 17.20
C LEU A 185 -1.32 0.97 17.23
N LEU A 186 -1.40 1.78 18.28
CA LEU A 186 -2.50 2.72 18.48
C LEU A 186 -1.99 3.99 19.16
N TYR A 187 -2.72 5.09 19.06
CA TYR A 187 -2.51 6.25 19.90
C TYR A 187 -3.05 5.99 21.30
N THR A 188 -2.27 6.37 22.31
CA THR A 188 -2.82 6.57 23.65
C THR A 188 -3.53 7.92 23.67
N SER A 189 -4.85 7.92 23.71
CA SER A 189 -5.60 9.11 24.14
C SER A 189 -5.22 9.42 25.57
N PRO A 190 -4.95 10.70 25.92
CA PRO A 190 -4.88 11.05 27.34
C PRO A 190 -6.19 10.60 28.00
N SER A 191 -6.06 9.84 29.09
CA SER A 191 -7.24 9.39 29.83
C SER A 191 -7.99 10.63 30.33
N PRO A 192 -9.33 10.67 30.22
CA PRO A 192 -10.10 11.74 30.87
C PRO A 192 -9.95 11.81 32.39
N ARG A 193 -9.10 10.96 32.97
CA ARG A 193 -8.82 10.83 34.40
C ARG A 193 -7.42 11.32 34.81
N ASP A 194 -6.59 11.79 33.84
CA ASP A 194 -5.27 12.34 34.12
C ASP A 194 -5.30 13.87 34.20
#